data_7933145111fd5027cc12fa17b53bab45
#
_entry.id   7933145111fd5027cc12fa17b53bab45
#
_cell.length_a   1.000
_cell.length_b   1.000
_cell.length_c   1.000
_cell.angle_alpha   90.00
_cell.angle_beta   90.00
_cell.angle_gamma   90.00
#
_symmetry.space_group_name_H-M   'P 1'
#
loop_
_entity.id
_entity.type
_entity.pdbx_description
1 polymer ?
#
loop_
_entity_poly.entity_id
_entity_poly.type
_entity_poly.pdbx_seq_one_letter_code
_entity_poly.pdbx_strand_id
1 'polypeptide(L)'
;MIIDLQLNQGSAPWSQLRDAGIAAEEAGFGSLWNLDHFSGEMFGADSMLECFTSITAWAAATSSIGLGTLVTNVMNREPGLLANIVSSVQQISGNRFTLGIGAGAAPNTAFSAEQDALAISLLPRMADRHDRLAEVVGTLQSIWSADRDASFVGFPRPHIAPPIVVGVNSFALARRAGALTDGVNTRFNHPDRGALLAAAIEASGHRAGFDASVWSWFVPEYADPTHPFHQELAAEGVTRLIMFERGAPDVDAIASVAQYLN
;
A
#
# COMPACT_ATOMS: atom_id res chain seq x y z
N MET A 1 -17.99 0.34 -2.73
CA MET A 1 -16.52 0.27 -2.93
C MET A 1 -15.88 1.34 -2.06
N ILE A 2 -14.81 1.04 -1.33
CA ILE A 2 -14.06 2.02 -0.51
C ILE A 2 -13.23 2.88 -1.46
N ILE A 3 -13.17 4.18 -1.22
CA ILE A 3 -12.37 5.12 -1.99
C ILE A 3 -11.24 5.64 -1.11
N ASP A 4 -10.02 5.50 -1.60
CA ASP A 4 -8.79 5.88 -0.90
C ASP A 4 -7.97 6.88 -1.71
N LEU A 5 -7.12 7.63 -1.01
CA LEU A 5 -6.16 8.54 -1.61
C LEU A 5 -4.73 8.04 -1.40
N GLN A 6 -3.91 8.07 -2.45
CA GLN A 6 -2.47 7.90 -2.33
C GLN A 6 -1.78 9.23 -2.67
N LEU A 7 -0.86 9.66 -1.81
CA LEU A 7 -0.05 10.86 -2.01
C LEU A 7 1.40 10.50 -2.32
N ASN A 8 2.00 11.30 -3.21
CA ASN A 8 3.43 11.29 -3.45
C ASN A 8 4.13 12.18 -2.41
N GLN A 9 4.80 11.57 -1.43
CA GLN A 9 5.47 12.28 -0.34
C GLN A 9 6.76 13.03 -0.78
N GLY A 10 7.10 12.99 -2.07
CA GLY A 10 8.13 13.84 -2.67
C GLY A 10 7.59 15.06 -3.41
N SER A 11 6.27 15.19 -3.56
CA SER A 11 5.65 16.18 -4.44
C SER A 11 5.50 17.57 -3.83
N ALA A 12 5.60 17.69 -2.50
CA ALA A 12 5.38 18.95 -1.78
C ALA A 12 6.06 18.96 -0.40
N PRO A 13 6.24 20.13 0.24
CA PRO A 13 6.67 20.21 1.62
C PRO A 13 5.71 19.48 2.57
N TRP A 14 6.24 18.96 3.69
CA TRP A 14 5.46 18.23 4.67
C TRP A 14 4.17 18.94 5.13
N SER A 15 4.22 20.27 5.31
CA SER A 15 3.02 21.02 5.73
C SER A 15 1.84 20.84 4.75
N GLN A 16 2.10 20.88 3.44
CA GLN A 16 1.07 20.68 2.43
C GLN A 16 0.60 19.22 2.36
N LEU A 17 1.54 18.29 2.47
CA LEU A 17 1.22 16.84 2.52
C LEU A 17 0.38 16.50 3.75
N ARG A 18 0.70 17.09 4.92
CA ARG A 18 -0.08 16.94 6.14
C ARG A 18 -1.51 17.45 5.94
N ASP A 19 -1.64 18.67 5.42
CA ASP A 19 -2.94 19.33 5.23
C ASP A 19 -3.80 18.55 4.22
N ALA A 20 -3.19 17.99 3.16
CA ALA A 20 -3.87 17.10 2.23
C ALA A 20 -4.35 15.79 2.90
N GLY A 21 -3.57 15.22 3.83
CA GLY A 21 -4.00 14.05 4.60
C GLY A 21 -5.17 14.34 5.52
N ILE A 22 -5.19 15.53 6.15
CA ILE A 22 -6.31 15.99 6.98
C ILE A 22 -7.55 16.21 6.11
N ALA A 23 -7.40 16.89 4.96
CA ALA A 23 -8.51 17.09 4.03
C ALA A 23 -9.10 15.77 3.50
N ALA A 24 -8.26 14.74 3.27
CA ALA A 24 -8.72 13.41 2.90
C ALA A 24 -9.54 12.76 4.02
N GLU A 25 -9.13 12.89 5.29
CA GLU A 25 -9.91 12.42 6.44
C GLU A 25 -11.27 13.13 6.51
N GLU A 26 -11.27 14.44 6.40
CA GLU A 26 -12.49 15.27 6.46
C GLU A 26 -13.44 15.00 5.28
N ALA A 27 -12.89 14.69 4.10
CA ALA A 27 -13.66 14.33 2.92
C ALA A 27 -14.28 12.91 3.00
N GLY A 28 -13.83 12.07 3.93
CA GLY A 28 -14.38 10.72 4.11
C GLY A 28 -13.66 9.63 3.32
N PHE A 29 -12.44 9.85 2.85
CA PHE A 29 -11.63 8.77 2.28
C PHE A 29 -11.41 7.66 3.30
N GLY A 30 -11.45 6.39 2.84
CA GLY A 30 -11.23 5.24 3.70
C GLY A 30 -9.81 5.14 4.23
N SER A 31 -8.81 5.40 3.39
CA SER A 31 -7.39 5.35 3.77
C SER A 31 -6.54 6.32 2.98
N LEU A 32 -5.42 6.73 3.61
CA LEU A 32 -4.34 7.50 3.02
C LEU A 32 -3.13 6.57 2.82
N TRP A 33 -2.60 6.53 1.60
CA TRP A 33 -1.48 5.69 1.20
C TRP A 33 -0.28 6.52 0.78
N ASN A 34 0.93 5.96 0.91
CA ASN A 34 2.14 6.53 0.37
C ASN A 34 3.00 5.52 -0.40
N LEU A 35 4.16 5.97 -0.89
CA LEU A 35 5.11 5.20 -1.68
C LEU A 35 6.31 4.76 -0.82
N ASP A 36 6.97 3.66 -1.17
CA ASP A 36 8.25 3.24 -0.57
C ASP A 36 9.39 3.41 -1.58
N HIS A 37 9.69 4.66 -1.88
CA HIS A 37 10.83 5.09 -2.67
C HIS A 37 11.79 5.93 -1.81
N PHE A 38 13.08 5.86 -2.11
CA PHE A 38 14.14 6.65 -1.44
C PHE A 38 14.48 7.91 -2.20
N SER A 39 14.19 7.94 -3.51
CA SER A 39 14.48 9.04 -4.42
C SER A 39 13.22 9.59 -5.06
N GLY A 40 13.14 10.92 -5.13
CA GLY A 40 12.06 11.61 -5.85
C GLY A 40 12.25 11.63 -7.38
N GLU A 41 13.42 11.26 -7.88
CA GLU A 41 13.82 11.42 -9.30
C GLU A 41 12.82 10.81 -10.28
N MET A 42 12.32 9.60 -10.01
CA MET A 42 11.32 8.92 -10.85
C MET A 42 10.00 9.69 -10.97
N PHE A 43 9.70 10.52 -10.00
CA PHE A 43 8.49 11.34 -9.92
C PHE A 43 8.72 12.79 -10.33
N GLY A 44 9.98 13.14 -10.71
CA GLY A 44 10.37 14.51 -11.04
C GLY A 44 10.47 15.44 -9.82
N ALA A 45 10.72 14.87 -8.64
CA ALA A 45 10.88 15.59 -7.39
C ALA A 45 12.36 15.62 -6.94
N ASP A 46 12.77 16.69 -6.27
CA ASP A 46 14.15 16.87 -5.79
C ASP A 46 14.51 15.96 -4.60
N SER A 47 13.49 15.48 -3.89
CA SER A 47 13.64 14.61 -2.72
C SER A 47 12.39 13.78 -2.48
N MET A 48 12.51 12.77 -1.62
CA MET A 48 11.39 11.94 -1.18
C MET A 48 11.47 11.77 0.34
N LEU A 49 10.37 12.03 1.06
CA LEU A 49 10.31 11.68 2.48
C LEU A 49 10.25 10.15 2.62
N GLU A 50 10.93 9.63 3.64
CA GLU A 50 10.94 8.19 3.90
C GLU A 50 9.53 7.68 4.22
N CYS A 51 9.21 6.51 3.70
CA CYS A 51 7.89 5.90 3.69
C CYS A 51 7.26 5.81 5.09
N PHE A 52 7.89 5.09 6.01
CA PHE A 52 7.32 4.86 7.35
C PHE A 52 7.38 6.08 8.26
N THR A 53 8.35 6.96 8.04
CA THR A 53 8.43 8.25 8.75
C THR A 53 7.27 9.15 8.38
N SER A 54 6.96 9.29 7.09
CA SER A 54 5.85 10.12 6.63
C SER A 54 4.48 9.52 7.01
N ILE A 55 4.29 8.20 6.90
CA ILE A 55 3.04 7.56 7.30
C ILE A 55 2.79 7.69 8.81
N THR A 56 3.85 7.61 9.63
CA THR A 56 3.75 7.82 11.08
C THR A 56 3.38 9.26 11.42
N ALA A 57 3.90 10.23 10.66
CA ALA A 57 3.55 11.62 10.84
C ALA A 57 2.08 11.90 10.49
N TRP A 58 1.53 11.27 9.43
CA TRP A 58 0.08 11.30 9.17
C TRP A 58 -0.72 10.59 10.26
N ALA A 59 -0.23 9.47 10.81
CA ALA A 59 -0.88 8.79 11.93
C ALA A 59 -1.10 9.71 13.14
N ALA A 60 -0.11 10.59 13.39
CA ALA A 60 -0.19 11.57 14.47
C ALA A 60 -1.02 12.82 14.13
N ALA A 61 -1.20 13.12 12.83
CA ALA A 61 -1.96 14.29 12.35
C ALA A 61 -3.45 14.00 12.10
N THR A 62 -3.85 12.73 12.05
CA THR A 62 -5.21 12.25 11.75
C THR A 62 -5.72 11.33 12.86
N SER A 63 -7.02 11.11 12.92
CA SER A 63 -7.66 10.36 14.02
C SER A 63 -8.42 9.10 13.59
N SER A 64 -8.98 9.07 12.39
CA SER A 64 -9.92 8.04 11.92
C SER A 64 -9.54 7.40 10.60
N ILE A 65 -8.96 8.16 9.66
CA ILE A 65 -8.59 7.65 8.33
C ILE A 65 -7.60 6.48 8.44
N GLY A 66 -7.83 5.42 7.66
CA GLY A 66 -6.87 4.34 7.51
C GLY A 66 -5.55 4.84 6.93
N LEU A 67 -4.48 4.11 7.16
CA LEU A 67 -3.13 4.46 6.68
C LEU A 67 -2.51 3.25 5.99
N GLY A 68 -1.76 3.45 4.94
CA GLY A 68 -1.13 2.32 4.25
C GLY A 68 0.08 2.69 3.41
N THR A 69 0.84 1.68 3.04
CA THR A 69 1.92 1.78 2.07
C THR A 69 1.52 1.09 0.77
N LEU A 70 1.79 1.70 -0.39
CA LEU A 70 1.49 1.06 -1.67
C LEU A 70 2.60 1.33 -2.68
N VAL A 71 3.62 0.47 -2.75
CA VAL A 71 3.80 -0.72 -1.92
C VAL A 71 5.17 -0.69 -1.26
N THR A 72 5.28 -1.17 -0.03
CA THR A 72 6.58 -1.41 0.60
C THR A 72 7.38 -2.43 -0.21
N ASN A 73 8.60 -2.08 -0.60
CA ASN A 73 9.48 -2.98 -1.32
C ASN A 73 10.18 -3.95 -0.35
N VAL A 74 9.97 -5.26 -0.55
CA VAL A 74 10.54 -6.32 0.31
C VAL A 74 12.07 -6.35 0.34
N MET A 75 12.72 -5.66 -0.60
CA MET A 75 14.18 -5.59 -0.66
C MET A 75 14.77 -4.43 0.15
N ASN A 76 13.94 -3.44 0.49
CA ASN A 76 14.43 -2.20 1.13
C ASN A 76 14.77 -2.35 2.61
N ARG A 77 14.26 -3.40 3.28
CA ARG A 77 14.48 -3.60 4.73
C ARG A 77 14.57 -5.08 5.07
N GLU A 78 15.36 -5.41 6.09
CA GLU A 78 15.38 -6.74 6.69
C GLU A 78 14.00 -7.08 7.30
N PRO A 79 13.49 -8.32 7.15
CA PRO A 79 12.14 -8.69 7.57
C PRO A 79 11.87 -8.42 9.06
N GLY A 80 12.83 -8.73 9.93
CA GLY A 80 12.70 -8.47 11.37
C GLY A 80 12.61 -6.99 11.70
N LEU A 81 13.38 -6.14 11.00
CA LEU A 81 13.30 -4.69 11.15
C LEU A 81 11.94 -4.17 10.63
N LEU A 82 11.49 -4.67 9.49
CA LEU A 82 10.19 -4.30 8.93
C LEU A 82 9.05 -4.68 9.90
N ALA A 83 9.09 -5.88 10.51
CA ALA A 83 8.11 -6.29 11.51
C ALA A 83 8.04 -5.32 12.70
N ASN A 84 9.19 -4.85 13.18
CA ASN A 84 9.28 -3.87 14.26
C ASN A 84 8.69 -2.52 13.87
N ILE A 85 9.08 -1.98 12.70
CA ILE A 85 8.58 -0.71 12.17
C ILE A 85 7.05 -0.77 12.04
N VAL A 86 6.53 -1.78 11.36
CA VAL A 86 5.09 -1.95 11.11
C VAL A 86 4.30 -2.09 12.41
N SER A 87 4.82 -2.85 13.38
CA SER A 87 4.20 -2.97 14.71
C SER A 87 4.12 -1.61 15.43
N SER A 88 5.17 -0.79 15.29
CA SER A 88 5.21 0.55 15.89
C SER A 88 4.19 1.48 15.24
N VAL A 89 4.13 1.50 13.90
CA VAL A 89 3.13 2.30 13.16
C VAL A 89 1.71 1.85 13.51
N GLN A 90 1.46 0.55 13.61
CA GLN A 90 0.14 0.00 13.98
C GLN A 90 -0.30 0.47 15.36
N GLN A 91 0.61 0.51 16.34
CA GLN A 91 0.32 1.03 17.68
C GLN A 91 0.09 2.54 17.68
N ILE A 92 0.97 3.31 17.02
CA ILE A 92 0.88 4.78 16.95
C ILE A 92 -0.41 5.21 16.25
N SER A 93 -0.79 4.51 15.18
CA SER A 93 -2.01 4.80 14.43
C SER A 93 -3.31 4.34 15.11
N GLY A 94 -3.24 3.65 16.25
CA GLY A 94 -4.44 3.08 16.89
C GLY A 94 -5.06 1.94 16.07
N ASN A 95 -4.25 1.09 15.46
CA ASN A 95 -4.63 -0.05 14.61
C ASN A 95 -5.28 0.34 13.27
N ARG A 96 -4.92 1.48 12.70
CA ARG A 96 -5.42 1.97 11.41
C ARG A 96 -4.52 1.64 10.22
N PHE A 97 -3.39 0.93 10.43
CA PHE A 97 -2.40 0.70 9.39
C PHE A 97 -2.64 -0.59 8.59
N THR A 98 -2.47 -0.52 7.29
CA THR A 98 -2.44 -1.63 6.33
C THR A 98 -1.09 -1.68 5.65
N LEU A 99 -0.42 -2.83 5.63
CA LEU A 99 0.84 -3.03 4.95
C LEU A 99 0.60 -3.44 3.49
N GLY A 100 0.70 -2.49 2.58
CA GLY A 100 0.84 -2.83 1.17
C GLY A 100 2.29 -3.20 0.87
N ILE A 101 2.54 -4.35 0.23
CA ILE A 101 3.87 -4.90 0.02
C ILE A 101 4.05 -5.38 -1.43
N GLY A 102 5.24 -5.25 -1.98
CA GLY A 102 5.56 -5.65 -3.35
C GLY A 102 6.88 -6.40 -3.45
N ALA A 103 7.00 -7.26 -4.46
CA ALA A 103 8.15 -8.13 -4.67
C ALA A 103 9.44 -7.40 -5.13
N GLY A 104 9.39 -6.09 -5.30
CA GLY A 104 10.53 -5.29 -5.75
C GLY A 104 10.83 -5.39 -7.25
N ALA A 105 11.79 -4.58 -7.70
CA ALA A 105 12.25 -4.52 -9.08
C ALA A 105 13.40 -5.51 -9.35
N ALA A 106 13.63 -5.81 -10.62
CA ALA A 106 14.86 -6.47 -11.06
C ALA A 106 16.02 -5.45 -11.11
N PRO A 107 17.28 -5.90 -10.91
CA PRO A 107 18.44 -5.03 -11.10
C PRO A 107 18.54 -4.54 -12.55
N ASN A 108 19.22 -3.42 -12.77
CA ASN A 108 19.45 -2.80 -14.08
C ASN A 108 18.14 -2.40 -14.80
N THR A 109 17.15 -1.98 -14.07
CA THR A 109 15.90 -1.39 -14.59
C THR A 109 15.78 0.07 -14.15
N ALA A 110 14.89 0.84 -14.76
CA ALA A 110 14.62 2.22 -14.34
C ALA A 110 14.12 2.30 -12.87
N PHE A 111 13.64 1.17 -12.33
CA PHE A 111 13.11 1.07 -10.96
C PHE A 111 14.15 0.61 -9.93
N SER A 112 15.42 0.39 -10.32
CA SER A 112 16.47 -0.12 -9.43
C SER A 112 17.52 0.92 -9.04
N ALA A 113 17.50 2.11 -9.65
CA ALA A 113 18.55 3.11 -9.47
C ALA A 113 18.73 3.56 -8.01
N GLU A 114 17.66 3.69 -7.26
CA GLU A 114 17.71 4.09 -5.85
C GLU A 114 18.28 2.98 -4.96
N GLN A 115 18.00 1.71 -5.25
CA GLN A 115 18.58 0.57 -4.53
C GLN A 115 20.07 0.45 -4.84
N ASP A 116 20.47 0.65 -6.10
CA ASP A 116 21.89 0.63 -6.50
C ASP A 116 22.66 1.74 -5.77
N ALA A 117 22.09 2.96 -5.67
CA ALA A 117 22.71 4.07 -4.94
C ALA A 117 22.90 3.79 -3.43
N LEU A 118 22.01 3.01 -2.84
CA LEU A 118 22.08 2.61 -1.41
C LEU A 118 22.75 1.26 -1.18
N ALA A 119 23.34 0.66 -2.23
CA ALA A 119 23.96 -0.67 -2.17
C ALA A 119 23.01 -1.78 -1.68
N ILE A 120 21.71 -1.66 -1.96
CA ILE A 120 20.72 -2.67 -1.66
C ILE A 120 20.73 -3.70 -2.79
N SER A 121 21.03 -4.96 -2.47
CA SER A 121 21.07 -6.05 -3.43
C SER A 121 19.67 -6.44 -3.89
N LEU A 122 19.45 -6.49 -5.21
CA LEU A 122 18.20 -6.91 -5.81
C LEU A 122 18.29 -8.32 -6.42
N LEU A 123 17.17 -9.03 -6.45
CA LEU A 123 17.07 -10.37 -7.01
C LEU A 123 16.70 -10.30 -8.50
N PRO A 124 17.50 -10.87 -9.43
CA PRO A 124 17.26 -10.74 -10.87
C PRO A 124 16.06 -11.55 -11.35
N ARG A 125 15.85 -12.76 -10.82
CA ARG A 125 14.77 -13.64 -11.28
C ARG A 125 13.45 -13.31 -10.56
N MET A 126 12.37 -13.26 -11.34
CA MET A 126 11.03 -12.99 -10.81
C MET A 126 10.60 -14.03 -9.75
N ALA A 127 10.91 -15.30 -9.97
CA ALA A 127 10.58 -16.36 -9.01
C ALA A 127 11.24 -16.12 -7.65
N ASP A 128 12.52 -15.74 -7.62
CA ASP A 128 13.25 -15.46 -6.38
C ASP A 128 12.64 -14.25 -5.63
N ARG A 129 12.20 -13.24 -6.36
CA ARG A 129 11.50 -12.10 -5.75
C ARG A 129 10.15 -12.49 -5.15
N HIS A 130 9.41 -13.38 -5.82
CA HIS A 130 8.16 -13.91 -5.26
C HIS A 130 8.42 -14.80 -4.03
N ASP A 131 9.51 -15.58 -4.03
CA ASP A 131 9.92 -16.38 -2.87
C ASP A 131 10.33 -15.49 -1.70
N ARG A 132 11.10 -14.42 -1.98
CA ARG A 132 11.47 -13.44 -0.97
C ARG A 132 10.25 -12.74 -0.37
N LEU A 133 9.27 -12.36 -1.19
CA LEU A 133 8.03 -11.77 -0.69
C LEU A 133 7.30 -12.73 0.27
N ALA A 134 7.17 -14.00 -0.08
CA ALA A 134 6.52 -14.98 0.80
C ALA A 134 7.33 -15.23 2.09
N GLU A 135 8.66 -15.27 2.02
CA GLU A 135 9.54 -15.34 3.20
C GLU A 135 9.31 -14.15 4.13
N VAL A 136 9.29 -12.93 3.57
CA VAL A 136 9.05 -11.70 4.35
C VAL A 136 7.68 -11.78 5.02
N VAL A 137 6.62 -12.08 4.29
CA VAL A 137 5.26 -12.21 4.84
C VAL A 137 5.23 -13.24 5.97
N GLY A 138 5.81 -14.43 5.78
CA GLY A 138 5.89 -15.47 6.80
C GLY A 138 6.65 -15.03 8.06
N THR A 139 7.75 -14.29 7.88
CA THR A 139 8.53 -13.74 8.99
C THR A 139 7.73 -12.70 9.78
N LEU A 140 7.04 -11.78 9.10
CA LEU A 140 6.17 -10.79 9.74
C LEU A 140 5.09 -11.48 10.58
N GLN A 141 4.36 -12.43 9.97
CA GLN A 141 3.29 -13.17 10.65
C GLN A 141 3.81 -13.94 11.85
N SER A 142 4.99 -14.57 11.74
CA SER A 142 5.64 -15.28 12.85
C SER A 142 5.99 -14.36 14.01
N ILE A 143 6.60 -13.20 13.74
CA ILE A 143 6.97 -12.22 14.78
C ILE A 143 5.73 -11.60 15.46
N TRP A 144 4.63 -11.42 14.72
CA TRP A 144 3.38 -10.88 15.27
C TRP A 144 2.51 -11.92 15.97
N SER A 145 2.79 -13.20 15.80
CA SER A 145 2.04 -14.29 16.43
C SER A 145 2.03 -14.20 17.96
N ALA A 146 0.98 -14.71 18.57
CA ALA A 146 0.92 -14.92 20.02
C ALA A 146 1.99 -15.90 20.51
N ASP A 147 2.27 -16.93 19.69
CA ASP A 147 3.21 -18.02 19.97
C ASP A 147 4.60 -17.76 19.38
N ARG A 148 4.96 -16.48 19.18
CA ARG A 148 6.27 -16.09 18.63
C ARG A 148 7.42 -16.57 19.51
N ASP A 149 8.59 -16.77 18.90
CA ASP A 149 9.79 -17.19 19.59
C ASP A 149 10.14 -16.26 20.78
N ALA A 150 10.65 -16.85 21.87
CA ALA A 150 10.97 -16.13 23.09
C ALA A 150 12.03 -15.04 22.93
N SER A 151 12.88 -15.11 21.89
CA SER A 151 13.83 -14.06 21.56
C SER A 151 13.16 -12.72 21.20
N PHE A 152 11.89 -12.75 20.78
CA PHE A 152 11.12 -11.56 20.44
C PHE A 152 10.31 -10.99 21.62
N VAL A 153 10.44 -11.48 22.84
CA VAL A 153 9.59 -11.09 23.99
C VAL A 153 9.57 -9.58 24.24
N GLY A 154 10.67 -8.88 24.05
CA GLY A 154 10.80 -7.42 24.24
C GLY A 154 10.47 -6.58 23.00
N PHE A 155 10.16 -7.20 21.87
CA PHE A 155 9.84 -6.47 20.64
C PHE A 155 8.36 -6.06 20.59
N PRO A 156 8.01 -4.93 19.94
CA PRO A 156 6.63 -4.53 19.78
C PRO A 156 5.85 -5.62 19.04
N ARG A 157 4.65 -5.91 19.54
CA ARG A 157 3.69 -6.81 18.91
C ARG A 157 2.39 -6.04 18.72
N PRO A 158 1.82 -5.98 17.52
CA PRO A 158 0.54 -5.33 17.33
C PRO A 158 -0.56 -6.08 18.09
N HIS A 159 -1.49 -5.35 18.68
CA HIS A 159 -2.67 -5.96 19.32
C HIS A 159 -3.56 -6.63 18.29
N ILE A 160 -3.74 -5.95 17.15
CA ILE A 160 -4.37 -6.47 15.94
C ILE A 160 -3.31 -6.42 14.85
N ALA A 161 -2.96 -7.56 14.26
CA ALA A 161 -2.02 -7.62 13.16
C ALA A 161 -2.53 -6.77 11.98
N PRO A 162 -1.71 -5.89 11.40
CA PRO A 162 -2.14 -5.10 10.26
C PRO A 162 -2.44 -6.01 9.07
N PRO A 163 -3.52 -5.75 8.30
CA PRO A 163 -3.76 -6.44 7.05
C PRO A 163 -2.57 -6.28 6.10
N ILE A 164 -2.27 -7.34 5.33
CA ILE A 164 -1.22 -7.33 4.31
C ILE A 164 -1.88 -7.40 2.93
N VAL A 165 -1.58 -6.42 2.07
CA VAL A 165 -2.05 -6.33 0.68
C VAL A 165 -0.86 -6.39 -0.27
N VAL A 166 -0.90 -7.24 -1.29
CA VAL A 166 0.21 -7.43 -2.23
C VAL A 166 -0.07 -6.74 -3.56
N GLY A 167 0.86 -5.92 -4.03
CA GLY A 167 0.85 -5.40 -5.39
C GLY A 167 1.13 -6.50 -6.41
N VAL A 168 0.17 -6.81 -7.30
CA VAL A 168 0.26 -7.92 -8.25
C VAL A 168 0.20 -7.45 -9.70
N ASN A 169 1.01 -8.10 -10.56
CA ASN A 169 1.05 -7.87 -12.00
C ASN A 169 1.19 -9.18 -12.81
N SER A 170 1.01 -10.32 -12.17
CA SER A 170 1.07 -11.64 -12.82
C SER A 170 0.18 -12.63 -12.09
N PHE A 171 -0.33 -13.62 -12.82
CA PHE A 171 -1.16 -14.69 -12.25
C PHE A 171 -0.46 -15.52 -11.17
N ALA A 172 0.85 -15.76 -11.34
CA ALA A 172 1.63 -16.50 -10.35
C ALA A 172 1.67 -15.77 -9.01
N LEU A 173 1.91 -14.44 -9.04
CA LEU A 173 1.92 -13.61 -7.82
C LEU A 173 0.52 -13.42 -7.26
N ALA A 174 -0.50 -13.23 -8.11
CA ALA A 174 -1.89 -13.07 -7.67
C ALA A 174 -2.39 -14.29 -6.87
N ARG A 175 -2.17 -15.52 -7.39
CA ARG A 175 -2.54 -16.75 -6.67
C ARG A 175 -1.76 -16.91 -5.37
N ARG A 176 -0.45 -16.65 -5.38
CA ARG A 176 0.39 -16.76 -4.19
C ARG A 176 -0.04 -15.76 -3.10
N ALA A 177 -0.28 -14.51 -3.48
CA ALA A 177 -0.77 -13.47 -2.58
C ALA A 177 -2.15 -13.81 -2.02
N GLY A 178 -3.10 -14.25 -2.86
CA GLY A 178 -4.42 -14.66 -2.41
C GLY A 178 -4.39 -15.72 -1.32
N ALA A 179 -3.49 -16.71 -1.44
CA ALA A 179 -3.34 -17.76 -0.44
C ALA A 179 -2.68 -17.29 0.87
N LEU A 180 -1.79 -16.30 0.83
CA LEU A 180 -0.91 -15.93 1.94
C LEU A 180 -1.32 -14.66 2.69
N THR A 181 -2.09 -13.75 2.07
CA THR A 181 -2.30 -12.38 2.57
C THR A 181 -3.77 -11.98 2.56
N ASP A 182 -4.07 -10.79 3.05
CA ASP A 182 -5.44 -10.31 3.28
C ASP A 182 -6.02 -9.60 2.06
N GLY A 183 -5.21 -9.35 1.03
CA GLY A 183 -5.67 -8.70 -0.19
C GLY A 183 -4.61 -8.55 -1.26
N VAL A 184 -5.05 -8.05 -2.40
CA VAL A 184 -4.20 -7.73 -3.54
C VAL A 184 -4.55 -6.37 -4.11
N ASN A 185 -3.56 -5.74 -4.76
CA ASN A 185 -3.73 -4.52 -5.53
C ASN A 185 -3.18 -4.71 -6.95
N THR A 186 -3.90 -4.22 -7.95
CA THR A 186 -3.39 -4.16 -9.32
C THR A 186 -3.70 -2.81 -9.97
N ARG A 187 -3.05 -2.50 -11.09
CA ARG A 187 -3.26 -1.22 -11.77
C ARG A 187 -4.53 -1.23 -12.61
N PHE A 188 -5.22 -0.09 -12.67
CA PHE A 188 -6.44 0.10 -13.46
C PHE A 188 -6.29 -0.26 -14.95
N ASN A 189 -5.12 -0.02 -15.51
CA ASN A 189 -4.82 -0.23 -16.92
C ASN A 189 -4.10 -1.58 -17.21
N HIS A 190 -4.07 -2.50 -16.26
CA HIS A 190 -3.56 -3.84 -16.53
C HIS A 190 -4.53 -4.59 -17.46
N PRO A 191 -4.06 -5.17 -18.59
CA PRO A 191 -4.94 -5.80 -19.58
C PRO A 191 -5.74 -6.97 -18.99
N ASP A 192 -5.19 -7.67 -18.00
CA ASP A 192 -5.81 -8.82 -17.34
C ASP A 192 -6.31 -8.47 -15.93
N ARG A 193 -6.63 -7.20 -15.63
CA ARG A 193 -6.99 -6.73 -14.28
C ARG A 193 -8.03 -7.62 -13.59
N GLY A 194 -9.19 -7.77 -14.19
CA GLY A 194 -10.29 -8.56 -13.60
C GLY A 194 -9.90 -10.04 -13.41
N ALA A 195 -9.16 -10.62 -14.35
CA ALA A 195 -8.71 -12.01 -14.25
C ALA A 195 -7.64 -12.20 -13.16
N LEU A 196 -6.75 -11.22 -12.94
CA LEU A 196 -5.77 -11.25 -11.84
C LEU A 196 -6.47 -11.18 -10.48
N LEU A 197 -7.46 -10.30 -10.32
CA LEU A 197 -8.25 -10.18 -9.10
C LEU A 197 -9.03 -11.47 -8.84
N ALA A 198 -9.71 -12.02 -9.84
CA ALA A 198 -10.44 -13.26 -9.73
C ALA A 198 -9.54 -14.43 -9.30
N ALA A 199 -8.34 -14.55 -9.90
CA ALA A 199 -7.36 -15.58 -9.52
C ALA A 199 -6.86 -15.45 -8.07
N ALA A 200 -6.72 -14.23 -7.56
CA ALA A 200 -6.35 -13.99 -6.16
C ALA A 200 -7.51 -14.30 -5.21
N ILE A 201 -8.73 -13.88 -5.54
CA ILE A 201 -9.94 -14.16 -4.75
C ILE A 201 -10.19 -15.68 -4.66
N GLU A 202 -10.07 -16.42 -5.77
CA GLU A 202 -10.17 -17.87 -5.80
C GLU A 202 -9.11 -18.52 -4.90
N ALA A 203 -7.84 -18.08 -5.03
CA ALA A 203 -6.74 -18.60 -4.21
C ALA A 203 -6.88 -18.28 -2.72
N SER A 204 -7.61 -17.21 -2.36
CA SER A 204 -7.94 -16.90 -0.97
C SER A 204 -9.01 -17.82 -0.37
N GLY A 205 -9.63 -18.69 -1.16
CA GLY A 205 -10.79 -19.50 -0.78
C GLY A 205 -12.04 -18.64 -0.58
N HIS A 206 -12.17 -17.53 -1.28
CA HIS A 206 -13.25 -16.54 -1.11
C HIS A 206 -13.39 -16.06 0.33
N ARG A 207 -12.27 -15.87 1.01
CA ARG A 207 -12.24 -15.44 2.42
C ARG A 207 -12.99 -14.11 2.58
N ALA A 208 -13.89 -14.08 3.56
CA ALA A 208 -14.64 -12.87 3.89
C ALA A 208 -13.66 -11.74 4.27
N GLY A 209 -13.87 -10.55 3.72
CA GLY A 209 -13.03 -9.38 3.95
C GLY A 209 -11.72 -9.37 3.14
N PHE A 210 -11.53 -10.31 2.18
CA PHE A 210 -10.38 -10.25 1.27
C PHE A 210 -10.46 -8.97 0.43
N ASP A 211 -9.38 -8.15 0.48
CA ASP A 211 -9.33 -6.85 -0.22
C ASP A 211 -8.86 -7.04 -1.67
N ALA A 212 -9.74 -6.79 -2.61
CA ALA A 212 -9.43 -6.77 -4.04
C ALA A 212 -9.39 -5.31 -4.50
N SER A 213 -8.22 -4.68 -4.46
CA SER A 213 -8.08 -3.25 -4.73
C SER A 213 -7.49 -2.94 -6.11
N VAL A 214 -7.86 -1.77 -6.61
CA VAL A 214 -7.32 -1.22 -7.87
C VAL A 214 -6.69 0.14 -7.59
N TRP A 215 -5.49 0.33 -8.14
CA TRP A 215 -4.79 1.60 -8.16
C TRP A 215 -5.07 2.35 -9.48
N SER A 216 -5.38 3.64 -9.39
CA SER A 216 -5.66 4.54 -10.51
C SER A 216 -5.03 5.91 -10.27
N TRP A 217 -5.06 6.78 -11.30
CA TRP A 217 -4.76 8.20 -11.11
C TRP A 217 -5.88 8.87 -10.32
N PHE A 218 -5.53 9.95 -9.60
CA PHE A 218 -6.50 10.77 -8.90
C PHE A 218 -7.38 11.52 -9.90
N VAL A 219 -8.65 11.15 -9.91
CA VAL A 219 -9.73 11.78 -10.67
C VAL A 219 -10.94 11.80 -9.75
N PRO A 220 -11.32 12.96 -9.18
CA PRO A 220 -12.39 13.04 -8.18
C PRO A 220 -13.70 12.33 -8.59
N GLU A 221 -14.07 12.40 -9.86
CA GLU A 221 -15.30 11.81 -10.40
C GLU A 221 -15.31 10.27 -10.35
N TYR A 222 -14.15 9.62 -10.20
CA TYR A 222 -14.10 8.16 -10.05
C TYR A 222 -14.67 7.69 -8.71
N ALA A 223 -14.81 8.59 -7.75
CA ALA A 223 -15.50 8.31 -6.50
C ALA A 223 -17.03 8.27 -6.65
N ASP A 224 -17.59 8.86 -7.71
CA ASP A 224 -19.03 8.84 -7.99
C ASP A 224 -19.49 7.40 -8.32
N PRO A 225 -20.41 6.81 -7.53
CA PRO A 225 -20.95 5.47 -7.81
C PRO A 225 -21.66 5.35 -9.17
N THR A 226 -22.07 6.46 -9.77
CA THR A 226 -22.73 6.49 -11.09
C THR A 226 -21.75 6.59 -12.24
N HIS A 227 -20.48 6.91 -11.97
CA HIS A 227 -19.45 7.02 -13.00
C HIS A 227 -19.18 5.65 -13.67
N PRO A 228 -19.08 5.55 -15.01
CA PRO A 228 -18.88 4.26 -15.70
C PRO A 228 -17.67 3.47 -15.22
N PHE A 229 -16.55 4.14 -14.93
CA PHE A 229 -15.35 3.48 -14.40
C PHE A 229 -15.58 2.88 -13.01
N HIS A 230 -16.30 3.58 -12.13
CA HIS A 230 -16.67 3.04 -10.81
C HIS A 230 -17.54 1.77 -10.95
N GLN A 231 -18.52 1.81 -11.85
CA GLN A 231 -19.41 0.66 -12.10
C GLN A 231 -18.66 -0.52 -12.72
N GLU A 232 -17.72 -0.27 -13.64
CA GLU A 232 -16.85 -1.29 -14.21
C GLU A 232 -16.05 -2.01 -13.12
N LEU A 233 -15.37 -1.27 -12.23
CA LEU A 233 -14.61 -1.84 -11.12
C LEU A 233 -15.50 -2.64 -10.18
N ALA A 234 -16.67 -2.13 -9.83
CA ALA A 234 -17.62 -2.83 -8.97
C ALA A 234 -18.09 -4.15 -9.59
N ALA A 235 -18.32 -4.19 -10.91
CA ALA A 235 -18.69 -5.40 -11.64
C ALA A 235 -17.56 -6.45 -11.66
N GLU A 236 -16.31 -6.04 -11.57
CA GLU A 236 -15.14 -6.94 -11.43
C GLU A 236 -14.90 -7.41 -9.99
N GLY A 237 -15.73 -7.01 -9.03
CA GLY A 237 -15.61 -7.39 -7.63
C GLY A 237 -14.54 -6.58 -6.86
N VAL A 238 -14.17 -5.41 -7.39
CA VAL A 238 -13.23 -4.50 -6.71
C VAL A 238 -13.88 -3.97 -5.43
N THR A 239 -13.19 -4.14 -4.30
CA THR A 239 -13.64 -3.68 -2.98
C THR A 239 -13.15 -2.28 -2.64
N ARG A 240 -12.03 -1.87 -3.28
CA ARG A 240 -11.32 -0.62 -2.96
C ARG A 240 -10.68 -0.01 -4.20
N LEU A 241 -10.88 1.29 -4.40
CA LEU A 241 -10.19 2.10 -5.40
C LEU A 241 -9.22 3.05 -4.70
N ILE A 242 -7.92 2.94 -5.02
CA ILE A 242 -6.86 3.80 -4.48
C ILE A 242 -6.46 4.79 -5.57
N MET A 243 -6.75 6.06 -5.38
CA MET A 243 -6.48 7.11 -6.35
C MET A 243 -5.19 7.84 -6.01
N PHE A 244 -4.23 7.86 -6.93
CA PHE A 244 -2.90 8.42 -6.74
C PHE A 244 -2.79 9.85 -7.26
N GLU A 245 -2.58 10.78 -6.34
CA GLU A 245 -2.17 12.15 -6.65
C GLU A 245 -0.64 12.21 -6.78
N ARG A 246 -0.19 12.32 -8.02
CA ARG A 246 1.24 12.28 -8.35
C ARG A 246 1.97 13.59 -8.06
N GLY A 247 1.29 14.70 -8.32
CA GLY A 247 1.80 16.05 -8.17
C GLY A 247 1.68 16.61 -6.77
N ALA A 248 1.93 17.90 -6.62
CA ALA A 248 1.59 18.60 -5.39
C ALA A 248 0.09 18.47 -5.13
N PRO A 249 -0.33 18.11 -3.91
CA PRO A 249 -1.73 17.82 -3.64
C PRO A 249 -2.59 19.08 -3.79
N ASP A 250 -3.69 18.95 -4.52
CA ASP A 250 -4.75 19.94 -4.59
C ASP A 250 -5.78 19.65 -3.49
N VAL A 251 -5.69 20.41 -2.40
CA VAL A 251 -6.56 20.23 -1.22
C VAL A 251 -8.03 20.46 -1.55
N ASP A 252 -8.35 21.43 -2.43
CA ASP A 252 -9.72 21.72 -2.83
C ASP A 252 -10.29 20.56 -3.69
N ALA A 253 -9.50 20.00 -4.60
CA ALA A 253 -9.89 18.83 -5.36
C ALA A 253 -10.11 17.60 -4.46
N ILE A 254 -9.23 17.37 -3.47
CA ILE A 254 -9.39 16.30 -2.46
C ILE A 254 -10.67 16.50 -1.67
N ALA A 255 -10.91 17.70 -1.15
CA ALA A 255 -12.11 18.02 -0.38
C ALA A 255 -13.41 17.86 -1.21
N SER A 256 -13.35 18.14 -2.52
CA SER A 256 -14.51 18.01 -3.40
C SER A 256 -15.06 16.58 -3.50
N VAL A 257 -14.25 15.57 -3.22
CA VAL A 257 -14.66 14.15 -3.25
C VAL A 257 -15.71 13.84 -2.19
N ALA A 258 -15.80 14.65 -1.11
CA ALA A 258 -16.80 14.49 -0.05
C ALA A 258 -18.24 14.40 -0.56
N GLN A 259 -18.54 15.05 -1.70
CA GLN A 259 -19.87 14.99 -2.32
C GLN A 259 -20.28 13.58 -2.78
N TYR A 260 -19.32 12.67 -2.94
CA TYR A 260 -19.53 11.30 -3.40
C TYR A 260 -19.40 10.27 -2.26
N LEU A 261 -18.81 10.65 -1.12
CA LEU A 261 -18.48 9.73 -0.02
C LEU A 261 -19.43 9.83 1.19
N ASN A 262 -20.23 10.90 1.26
CA ASN A 262 -21.16 11.19 2.37
C ASN A 262 -22.62 10.84 2.05
#